data_353df45243a163b2e2d7cd4b7fdc833a
#
_entry.id   353df45243a163b2e2d7cd4b7fdc833a
#
_cell.length_a   1.000
_cell.length_b   1.000
_cell.length_c   1.000
_cell.angle_alpha   90.00
_cell.angle_beta   90.00
_cell.angle_gamma   90.00
#
_symmetry.space_group_name_H-M   'P 1'
#
loop_
_entity.id
_entity.type
_entity.pdbx_description
1 polymer ?
#
loop_
_entity_poly.entity_id
_entity_poly.type
_entity_poly.pdbx_seq_one_letter_code
_entity_poly.pdbx_strand_id
1 'polypeptide(L)'
;MSFVSFFRRIAYAYYDYRCKDTDIAKSEFVVIHIPDQIGDAMAIYPIIRSLEMHKIKHLLIVTSTINKSVFDALHLEQIELTLVSMTMQDHASIKEIKNLAKSINEQYGTPDLCIEAMRKKNLKTMLFISHLRANTNLQVVGLTMKCYSPICKSASKMDQSLRAPVPLTWAFMMREVGFPAPPPIFELPLSEIVLKEVRCEMHSLGSYIALNLEGSVHERTFSLTMAQKIIEMIKIQSDMPIVIVHGPKGSETALELTRHFDNVYHLSLSPSIMRSAAIIRDAFLAITPDTSILHMASAYNVPVIAVYADYKTRWPAMADISETIVVGKAIDHLNLDEFSNTLKRIIAKISVTA
;
A
#
# COMPACT_ATOMS: atom_id res chain seq x y z
N MET A 1 -15.31 -28.63 19.12
CA MET A 1 -14.54 -28.24 17.90
C MET A 1 -15.51 -28.26 16.74
N SER A 2 -15.72 -27.14 15.99
CA SER A 2 -16.70 -27.17 14.90
C SER A 2 -16.19 -28.04 13.75
N PHE A 3 -17.11 -28.68 12.99
CA PHE A 3 -16.81 -29.51 11.83
C PHE A 3 -15.96 -28.74 10.79
N VAL A 4 -16.22 -27.45 10.60
CA VAL A 4 -15.46 -26.55 9.75
C VAL A 4 -14.00 -26.41 10.20
N SER A 5 -13.71 -26.38 11.52
CA SER A 5 -12.34 -26.27 12.03
C SER A 5 -11.51 -27.54 11.80
N PHE A 6 -12.15 -28.70 11.78
CA PHE A 6 -11.51 -29.99 11.50
C PHE A 6 -11.08 -30.10 10.03
N PHE A 7 -11.99 -29.83 9.09
CA PHE A 7 -11.66 -29.85 7.64
C PHE A 7 -10.59 -28.81 7.29
N ARG A 8 -10.66 -27.65 7.90
CA ARG A 8 -9.64 -26.62 7.69
C ARG A 8 -8.25 -27.09 8.13
N ARG A 9 -8.14 -27.83 9.23
CA ARG A 9 -6.86 -28.42 9.69
C ARG A 9 -6.32 -29.46 8.72
N ILE A 10 -7.19 -30.35 8.19
CA ILE A 10 -6.79 -31.35 7.20
C ILE A 10 -6.28 -30.66 5.93
N ALA A 11 -7.00 -29.66 5.42
CA ALA A 11 -6.58 -28.90 4.25
C ALA A 11 -5.24 -28.20 4.46
N TYR A 12 -5.03 -27.58 5.63
CA TYR A 12 -3.73 -26.98 5.96
C TYR A 12 -2.62 -28.05 5.98
N ALA A 13 -2.84 -29.19 6.62
CA ALA A 13 -1.85 -30.27 6.69
C ALA A 13 -1.52 -30.84 5.27
N TYR A 14 -2.52 -30.90 4.40
CA TYR A 14 -2.34 -31.41 3.03
C TYR A 14 -1.48 -30.49 2.15
N TYR A 15 -1.65 -29.15 2.29
CA TYR A 15 -0.89 -28.17 1.52
C TYR A 15 0.42 -27.74 2.19
N ASP A 16 0.67 -28.14 3.44
CA ASP A 16 1.85 -27.79 4.20
C ASP A 16 3.02 -28.73 3.90
N TYR A 17 3.58 -28.60 2.71
CA TYR A 17 4.79 -29.34 2.34
C TYR A 17 6.06 -28.70 2.90
N ARG A 18 7.13 -29.46 3.00
CA ARG A 18 8.42 -28.90 3.45
C ARG A 18 9.13 -28.23 2.30
N CYS A 19 9.46 -26.94 2.41
CA CYS A 19 10.32 -26.23 1.47
C CYS A 19 11.77 -26.74 1.57
N LYS A 20 12.59 -26.45 0.55
CA LYS A 20 13.95 -27.03 0.46
C LYS A 20 14.99 -26.25 1.27
N ASP A 21 14.69 -25.02 1.73
CA ASP A 21 15.65 -24.13 2.41
C ASP A 21 17.00 -24.04 1.67
N THR A 22 16.96 -23.68 0.39
CA THR A 22 18.14 -23.45 -0.43
C THR A 22 18.86 -22.17 -0.05
N ASP A 23 20.08 -21.97 -0.54
CA ASP A 23 20.85 -20.74 -0.35
C ASP A 23 20.10 -19.56 -1.00
N ILE A 24 19.36 -18.80 -0.19
CA ILE A 24 18.47 -17.72 -0.65
C ILE A 24 19.27 -16.63 -1.36
N ALA A 25 20.53 -16.38 -0.94
CA ALA A 25 21.37 -15.38 -1.54
C ALA A 25 21.79 -15.70 -2.99
N LYS A 26 21.60 -16.94 -3.45
CA LYS A 26 21.85 -17.35 -4.83
C LYS A 26 20.59 -17.39 -5.71
N SER A 27 19.48 -16.87 -5.23
CA SER A 27 18.22 -16.85 -5.99
C SER A 27 18.35 -15.93 -7.20
N GLU A 28 18.03 -16.45 -8.38
CA GLU A 28 18.04 -15.72 -9.64
C GLU A 28 16.61 -15.42 -10.14
N PHE A 29 15.68 -16.36 -9.95
CA PHE A 29 14.27 -16.19 -10.27
C PHE A 29 13.43 -16.09 -8.99
N VAL A 30 12.83 -14.91 -8.78
CA VAL A 30 12.05 -14.60 -7.59
C VAL A 30 10.59 -14.28 -7.96
N VAL A 31 9.65 -14.85 -7.22
CA VAL A 31 8.23 -14.53 -7.30
C VAL A 31 7.80 -13.76 -6.05
N ILE A 32 7.20 -12.58 -6.23
CA ILE A 32 6.50 -11.87 -5.15
C ILE A 32 5.00 -12.08 -5.34
N HIS A 33 4.32 -12.59 -4.32
CA HIS A 33 2.88 -12.81 -4.33
C HIS A 33 2.18 -11.76 -3.47
N ILE A 34 1.50 -10.79 -4.14
CA ILE A 34 0.83 -9.64 -3.49
C ILE A 34 -0.52 -9.29 -4.15
N PRO A 35 -1.43 -10.23 -4.43
CA PRO A 35 -2.74 -9.91 -5.00
C PRO A 35 -3.70 -9.36 -3.92
N ASP A 36 -3.38 -8.22 -3.35
CA ASP A 36 -4.11 -7.54 -2.26
C ASP A 36 -4.46 -6.08 -2.63
N GLN A 37 -4.55 -5.21 -1.65
CA GLN A 37 -4.90 -3.79 -1.79
C GLN A 37 -3.70 -2.95 -2.29
N ILE A 38 -3.99 -1.71 -2.69
CA ILE A 38 -3.00 -0.75 -3.20
C ILE A 38 -1.93 -0.41 -2.16
N GLY A 39 -2.34 -0.13 -0.92
CA GLY A 39 -1.41 0.18 0.17
C GLY A 39 -0.43 -0.95 0.47
N ASP A 40 -0.93 -2.22 0.43
CA ASP A 40 -0.08 -3.40 0.61
C ASP A 40 0.97 -3.51 -0.49
N ALA A 41 0.60 -3.22 -1.75
CA ALA A 41 1.52 -3.21 -2.88
C ALA A 41 2.59 -2.12 -2.77
N MET A 42 2.24 -0.92 -2.31
CA MET A 42 3.20 0.16 -2.07
C MET A 42 4.19 -0.17 -0.94
N ALA A 43 3.76 -0.96 0.03
CA ALA A 43 4.57 -1.31 1.19
C ALA A 43 5.64 -2.36 0.92
N ILE A 44 5.59 -3.09 -0.22
CA ILE A 44 6.57 -4.13 -0.56
C ILE A 44 7.79 -3.60 -1.31
N TYR A 45 7.86 -2.33 -1.63
CA TYR A 45 9.00 -1.76 -2.37
C TYR A 45 10.35 -2.00 -1.70
N PRO A 46 10.49 -2.05 -0.38
CA PRO A 46 11.73 -2.51 0.23
C PRO A 46 12.19 -3.90 -0.25
N ILE A 47 11.25 -4.84 -0.50
CA ILE A 47 11.61 -6.14 -1.10
C ILE A 47 12.16 -5.93 -2.50
N ILE A 48 11.46 -5.19 -3.34
CA ILE A 48 11.83 -4.95 -4.74
C ILE A 48 13.21 -4.28 -4.82
N ARG A 49 13.45 -3.23 -4.04
CA ARG A 49 14.73 -2.51 -4.02
C ARG A 49 15.87 -3.38 -3.51
N SER A 50 15.62 -4.22 -2.52
CA SER A 50 16.60 -5.19 -2.04
C SER A 50 16.98 -6.20 -3.13
N LEU A 51 16.02 -6.73 -3.89
CA LEU A 51 16.25 -7.64 -5.00
C LEU A 51 16.99 -6.95 -6.15
N GLU A 52 16.67 -5.68 -6.44
CA GLU A 52 17.37 -4.87 -7.44
C GLU A 52 18.85 -4.65 -7.06
N MET A 53 19.12 -4.27 -5.81
CA MET A 53 20.48 -4.12 -5.28
C MET A 53 21.28 -5.44 -5.32
N HIS A 54 20.59 -6.56 -5.14
CA HIS A 54 21.17 -7.90 -5.22
C HIS A 54 21.40 -8.37 -6.66
N LYS A 55 20.76 -7.75 -7.66
CA LYS A 55 20.87 -8.04 -9.09
C LYS A 55 20.38 -9.46 -9.45
N ILE A 56 19.19 -9.84 -8.96
CA ILE A 56 18.53 -11.04 -9.44
C ILE A 56 18.28 -10.94 -10.96
N LYS A 57 18.06 -12.06 -11.66
CA LYS A 57 17.88 -12.07 -13.11
C LYS A 57 16.43 -11.81 -13.50
N HIS A 58 15.47 -12.45 -12.81
CA HIS A 58 14.06 -12.38 -13.13
C HIS A 58 13.21 -12.16 -11.88
N LEU A 59 12.38 -11.12 -11.91
CA LEU A 59 11.36 -10.83 -10.91
C LEU A 59 9.96 -10.97 -11.51
N LEU A 60 9.16 -11.88 -10.98
CA LEU A 60 7.75 -11.99 -11.32
C LEU A 60 6.91 -11.51 -10.13
N ILE A 61 6.02 -10.53 -10.37
CA ILE A 61 5.12 -10.04 -9.34
C ILE A 61 3.69 -10.47 -9.68
N VAL A 62 3.09 -11.25 -8.79
CA VAL A 62 1.66 -11.60 -8.86
C VAL A 62 0.88 -10.51 -8.15
N THR A 63 0.12 -9.74 -8.93
CA THR A 63 -0.68 -8.59 -8.49
C THR A 63 -2.17 -8.96 -8.45
N SER A 64 -2.98 -8.13 -7.78
CA SER A 64 -4.42 -8.10 -8.02
C SER A 64 -4.75 -7.16 -9.19
N THR A 65 -5.95 -7.29 -9.75
CA THR A 65 -6.48 -6.32 -10.73
C THR A 65 -6.59 -4.89 -10.16
N ILE A 66 -6.64 -4.77 -8.82
CA ILE A 66 -6.76 -3.49 -8.12
C ILE A 66 -5.40 -2.81 -7.95
N ASN A 67 -4.35 -3.58 -7.60
CA ASN A 67 -3.04 -3.02 -7.27
C ASN A 67 -1.99 -3.11 -8.39
N LYS A 68 -2.34 -3.66 -9.55
CA LYS A 68 -1.43 -3.79 -10.70
C LYS A 68 -0.81 -2.44 -11.07
N SER A 69 -1.62 -1.38 -11.08
CA SER A 69 -1.17 -0.04 -11.48
C SER A 69 -0.03 0.52 -10.62
N VAL A 70 0.15 0.01 -9.40
CA VAL A 70 1.29 0.37 -8.52
C VAL A 70 2.64 0.01 -9.16
N PHE A 71 2.66 -0.96 -10.06
CA PHE A 71 3.87 -1.48 -10.70
C PHE A 71 3.99 -1.11 -12.19
N ASP A 72 2.98 -0.48 -12.79
CA ASP A 72 2.97 -0.19 -14.25
C ASP A 72 4.11 0.77 -14.68
N ALA A 73 4.55 1.65 -13.78
CA ALA A 73 5.68 2.55 -14.02
C ALA A 73 6.98 2.08 -13.33
N LEU A 74 7.00 0.87 -12.77
CA LEU A 74 8.20 0.29 -12.16
C LEU A 74 9.20 -0.08 -13.27
N HIS A 75 10.38 0.51 -13.19
CA HIS A 75 11.51 0.17 -14.03
C HIS A 75 12.64 -0.38 -13.15
N LEU A 76 13.21 -1.51 -13.54
CA LEU A 76 14.32 -2.14 -12.87
C LEU A 76 15.47 -2.31 -13.85
N GLU A 77 16.66 -1.83 -13.47
CA GLU A 77 17.84 -2.01 -14.28
C GLU A 77 18.34 -3.46 -14.19
N GLN A 78 18.64 -4.07 -15.34
CA GLN A 78 19.25 -5.40 -15.44
C GLN A 78 18.39 -6.57 -14.87
N ILE A 79 17.13 -6.35 -14.55
CA ILE A 79 16.19 -7.37 -14.08
C ILE A 79 15.03 -7.50 -15.08
N GLU A 80 14.78 -8.71 -15.55
CA GLU A 80 13.57 -9.00 -16.30
C GLU A 80 12.36 -8.93 -15.35
N LEU A 81 11.47 -7.95 -15.58
CA LEU A 81 10.25 -7.79 -14.77
C LEU A 81 9.04 -8.38 -15.50
N THR A 82 8.35 -9.29 -14.84
CA THR A 82 7.08 -9.85 -15.30
C THR A 82 5.96 -9.50 -14.33
N LEU A 83 4.87 -8.91 -14.82
CA LEU A 83 3.67 -8.65 -14.03
C LEU A 83 2.54 -9.59 -14.44
N VAL A 84 2.01 -10.37 -13.50
CA VAL A 84 0.87 -11.25 -13.70
C VAL A 84 -0.24 -10.85 -12.77
N SER A 85 -1.45 -10.64 -13.30
CA SER A 85 -2.59 -10.21 -12.50
C SER A 85 -3.62 -11.32 -12.32
N MET A 86 -4.22 -11.34 -11.13
CA MET A 86 -5.33 -12.21 -10.79
C MET A 86 -6.44 -11.43 -10.07
N THR A 87 -7.56 -12.06 -9.84
CA THR A 87 -8.56 -11.55 -8.91
C THR A 87 -7.91 -11.39 -7.51
N MET A 88 -8.28 -10.33 -6.77
CA MET A 88 -7.79 -10.16 -5.40
C MET A 88 -7.94 -11.47 -4.61
N GLN A 89 -6.89 -11.88 -3.90
CA GLN A 89 -6.74 -13.22 -3.29
C GLN A 89 -7.99 -13.69 -2.52
N ASP A 90 -8.59 -12.80 -1.73
CA ASP A 90 -9.74 -13.17 -0.90
C ASP A 90 -10.99 -13.49 -1.74
N HIS A 91 -11.09 -13.00 -2.96
CA HIS A 91 -12.18 -13.22 -3.92
C HIS A 91 -11.84 -14.25 -5.01
N ALA A 92 -10.56 -14.55 -5.24
CA ALA A 92 -10.11 -15.49 -6.25
C ALA A 92 -10.67 -16.91 -6.03
N SER A 93 -11.01 -17.59 -7.10
CA SER A 93 -11.44 -18.99 -7.05
C SER A 93 -10.25 -19.94 -6.84
N ILE A 94 -10.51 -21.11 -6.26
CA ILE A 94 -9.50 -22.18 -6.11
C ILE A 94 -8.90 -22.58 -7.46
N LYS A 95 -9.71 -22.62 -8.51
CA LYS A 95 -9.28 -22.98 -9.87
C LYS A 95 -8.32 -21.92 -10.44
N GLU A 96 -8.66 -20.65 -10.27
CA GLU A 96 -7.82 -19.52 -10.71
C GLU A 96 -6.44 -19.57 -10.04
N ILE A 97 -6.39 -19.72 -8.72
CA ILE A 97 -5.14 -19.79 -7.95
C ILE A 97 -4.25 -20.95 -8.41
N LYS A 98 -4.85 -22.14 -8.57
CA LYS A 98 -4.13 -23.33 -9.04
C LYS A 98 -3.58 -23.17 -10.45
N ASN A 99 -4.41 -22.68 -11.37
CA ASN A 99 -4.02 -22.50 -12.77
C ASN A 99 -2.91 -21.46 -12.88
N LEU A 100 -3.01 -20.35 -12.16
CA LEU A 100 -1.97 -19.32 -12.14
C LEU A 100 -0.62 -19.88 -11.66
N ALA A 101 -0.59 -20.55 -10.51
CA ALA A 101 0.65 -21.12 -9.99
C ALA A 101 1.27 -22.15 -10.94
N LYS A 102 0.45 -22.96 -11.63
CA LYS A 102 0.92 -23.91 -12.64
C LYS A 102 1.45 -23.21 -13.89
N SER A 103 0.73 -22.21 -14.42
CA SER A 103 1.15 -21.47 -15.62
C SER A 103 2.48 -20.75 -15.41
N ILE A 104 2.74 -20.23 -14.20
CA ILE A 104 4.05 -19.66 -13.88
C ILE A 104 5.15 -20.70 -14.02
N ASN A 105 4.98 -21.89 -13.44
CA ASN A 105 5.96 -22.98 -13.56
C ASN A 105 6.14 -23.48 -14.99
N GLU A 106 5.05 -23.59 -15.76
CA GLU A 106 5.09 -24.06 -17.15
C GLU A 106 5.81 -23.07 -18.06
N GLN A 107 5.62 -21.78 -17.83
CA GLN A 107 6.16 -20.72 -18.68
C GLN A 107 7.59 -20.29 -18.28
N TYR A 108 7.88 -20.22 -16.98
CA TYR A 108 9.13 -19.62 -16.47
C TYR A 108 10.00 -20.62 -15.67
N GLY A 109 9.50 -21.84 -15.43
CA GLY A 109 10.18 -22.80 -14.58
C GLY A 109 9.90 -22.61 -13.07
N THR A 110 10.52 -23.46 -12.26
CA THR A 110 10.37 -23.43 -10.80
C THR A 110 11.12 -22.24 -10.21
N PRO A 111 10.46 -21.32 -9.47
CA PRO A 111 11.16 -20.21 -8.82
C PRO A 111 12.16 -20.68 -7.76
N ASP A 112 13.28 -20.00 -7.63
CA ASP A 112 14.21 -20.20 -6.53
C ASP A 112 13.61 -19.73 -5.21
N LEU A 113 12.93 -18.60 -5.26
CA LEU A 113 12.36 -17.94 -4.09
C LEU A 113 10.94 -17.44 -4.38
N CYS A 114 10.03 -17.70 -3.45
CA CYS A 114 8.73 -17.03 -3.42
C CYS A 114 8.59 -16.22 -2.12
N ILE A 115 8.30 -14.93 -2.24
CA ILE A 115 8.01 -14.04 -1.12
C ILE A 115 6.50 -13.82 -1.06
N GLU A 116 5.86 -14.42 -0.05
CA GLU A 116 4.44 -14.28 0.20
C GLU A 116 4.19 -12.98 0.98
N ALA A 117 3.87 -11.92 0.24
CA ALA A 117 3.78 -10.58 0.80
C ALA A 117 2.37 -10.21 1.31
N MET A 118 1.38 -11.09 1.19
CA MET A 118 0.01 -10.88 1.67
C MET A 118 -0.10 -10.76 3.19
N ARG A 119 0.91 -11.20 3.95
CA ARG A 119 0.91 -11.23 5.43
C ARG A 119 -0.35 -11.88 6.03
N LYS A 120 -0.91 -12.85 5.31
CA LYS A 120 -2.12 -13.58 5.70
C LYS A 120 -1.82 -15.08 5.84
N LYS A 121 -2.24 -15.66 6.96
CA LYS A 121 -2.25 -17.11 7.13
C LYS A 121 -3.61 -17.64 6.71
N ASN A 122 -3.79 -17.93 5.44
CA ASN A 122 -5.04 -18.49 4.92
C ASN A 122 -4.82 -19.65 3.95
N LEU A 123 -5.89 -20.40 3.66
CA LEU A 123 -5.82 -21.59 2.81
C LEU A 123 -5.49 -21.23 1.35
N LYS A 124 -5.91 -20.07 0.87
CA LYS A 124 -5.68 -19.65 -0.52
C LYS A 124 -4.21 -19.31 -0.78
N THR A 125 -3.52 -18.65 0.18
CA THR A 125 -2.08 -18.43 0.07
C THR A 125 -1.31 -19.74 0.07
N MET A 126 -1.65 -20.68 0.96
CA MET A 126 -1.03 -21.98 0.97
C MET A 126 -1.27 -22.78 -0.31
N LEU A 127 -2.48 -22.65 -0.87
CA LEU A 127 -2.82 -23.28 -2.15
C LEU A 127 -1.93 -22.77 -3.27
N PHE A 128 -1.72 -21.45 -3.37
CA PHE A 128 -0.80 -20.85 -4.33
C PHE A 128 0.62 -21.40 -4.15
N ILE A 129 1.17 -21.27 -2.95
CA ILE A 129 2.52 -21.74 -2.61
C ILE A 129 2.70 -23.24 -2.90
N SER A 130 1.70 -24.08 -2.56
CA SER A 130 1.78 -25.53 -2.75
C SER A 130 1.76 -25.96 -4.22
N HIS A 131 1.21 -25.15 -5.12
CA HIS A 131 1.21 -25.40 -6.55
C HIS A 131 2.38 -24.73 -7.28
N LEU A 132 2.84 -23.56 -6.80
CA LEU A 132 4.01 -22.89 -7.31
C LEU A 132 5.29 -23.70 -7.02
N ARG A 133 5.40 -24.31 -5.84
CA ARG A 133 6.54 -25.18 -5.47
C ARG A 133 7.90 -24.50 -5.58
N ALA A 134 8.01 -23.20 -5.30
CA ALA A 134 9.31 -22.54 -5.22
C ALA A 134 10.27 -23.31 -4.30
N ASN A 135 11.57 -23.25 -4.55
CA ASN A 135 12.58 -23.92 -3.74
C ASN A 135 12.52 -23.46 -2.28
N THR A 136 12.41 -22.14 -2.06
CA THR A 136 12.21 -21.55 -0.74
C THR A 136 11.03 -20.59 -0.73
N ASN A 137 10.25 -20.56 0.36
CA ASN A 137 9.17 -19.60 0.52
C ASN A 137 9.41 -18.78 1.79
N LEU A 138 9.29 -17.44 1.65
CA LEU A 138 9.42 -16.49 2.75
C LEU A 138 8.08 -15.86 3.09
N GLN A 139 7.85 -15.66 4.37
CA GLN A 139 6.74 -14.90 4.91
C GLN A 139 7.04 -14.45 6.34
N VAL A 140 6.38 -13.38 6.81
CA VAL A 140 6.48 -12.90 8.20
C VAL A 140 5.35 -13.43 9.10
N VAL A 141 4.35 -14.09 8.52
CA VAL A 141 3.22 -14.71 9.24
C VAL A 141 3.18 -16.21 8.93
N GLY A 142 2.82 -17.03 9.93
CA GLY A 142 2.65 -18.47 9.68
C GLY A 142 3.93 -19.28 9.63
N LEU A 143 5.03 -18.82 10.23
CA LEU A 143 6.34 -19.51 10.25
C LEU A 143 6.33 -20.89 10.95
N THR A 144 5.24 -21.28 11.59
CA THR A 144 5.05 -22.64 12.12
C THR A 144 4.70 -23.67 11.05
N MET A 145 4.44 -23.22 9.81
CA MET A 145 4.13 -24.06 8.67
C MET A 145 5.43 -24.49 7.98
N LYS A 146 5.48 -25.75 7.54
CA LYS A 146 6.69 -26.35 6.90
C LYS A 146 6.98 -25.78 5.52
N CYS A 147 5.95 -25.21 4.87
CA CYS A 147 6.10 -24.60 3.54
C CYS A 147 6.79 -23.24 3.55
N TYR A 148 7.02 -22.64 4.73
CA TYR A 148 7.76 -21.39 4.86
C TYR A 148 9.08 -21.60 5.59
N SER A 149 10.13 -20.95 5.13
CA SER A 149 11.41 -20.98 5.81
C SER A 149 11.32 -20.30 7.19
N PRO A 150 11.87 -20.93 8.25
CA PRO A 150 11.87 -20.34 9.57
C PRO A 150 12.88 -19.22 9.75
N ILE A 151 13.65 -18.87 8.73
CA ILE A 151 14.73 -17.86 8.81
C ILE A 151 14.20 -16.47 9.20
N CYS A 152 12.97 -16.12 8.80
CA CYS A 152 12.35 -14.81 9.05
C CYS A 152 11.77 -14.65 10.47
N LYS A 153 12.33 -15.29 11.50
CA LYS A 153 11.79 -15.25 12.88
C LYS A 153 11.81 -13.85 13.49
N SER A 154 12.87 -13.08 13.28
CA SER A 154 12.99 -11.74 13.86
C SER A 154 12.06 -10.75 13.14
N ALA A 155 11.96 -10.82 11.81
CA ALA A 155 10.99 -10.05 11.04
C ALA A 155 9.54 -10.39 11.43
N SER A 156 9.24 -11.67 11.64
CA SER A 156 7.94 -12.10 12.13
C SER A 156 7.63 -11.53 13.52
N LYS A 157 8.61 -11.46 14.42
CA LYS A 157 8.44 -10.81 15.71
C LYS A 157 8.16 -9.32 15.57
N MET A 158 8.87 -8.62 14.70
CA MET A 158 8.61 -7.20 14.40
C MET A 158 7.18 -7.00 13.89
N ASP A 159 6.74 -7.83 12.96
CA ASP A 159 5.39 -7.75 12.41
C ASP A 159 4.30 -8.05 13.43
N GLN A 160 4.40 -9.16 14.14
CA GLN A 160 3.30 -9.67 14.95
C GLN A 160 3.28 -9.12 16.38
N SER A 161 4.45 -8.99 17.01
CA SER A 161 4.57 -8.60 18.43
C SER A 161 4.81 -7.10 18.59
N LEU A 162 5.68 -6.49 17.78
CA LEU A 162 6.04 -5.09 17.89
C LEU A 162 5.16 -4.19 17.04
N ARG A 163 4.37 -4.77 16.11
CA ARG A 163 3.51 -4.03 15.18
C ARG A 163 4.27 -2.95 14.40
N ALA A 164 5.49 -3.25 14.01
CA ALA A 164 6.32 -2.32 13.24
C ALA A 164 5.62 -1.93 11.91
N PRO A 165 5.92 -0.74 11.38
CA PRO A 165 5.48 -0.36 10.05
C PRO A 165 5.80 -1.43 9.00
N VAL A 166 4.88 -1.65 8.08
CA VAL A 166 5.00 -2.76 7.11
C VAL A 166 6.25 -2.63 6.24
N PRO A 167 6.61 -1.46 5.68
CA PRO A 167 7.86 -1.32 4.93
C PRO A 167 9.11 -1.64 5.76
N LEU A 168 9.12 -1.26 7.05
CA LEU A 168 10.23 -1.58 7.95
C LEU A 168 10.35 -3.09 8.20
N THR A 169 9.22 -3.78 8.35
CA THR A 169 9.21 -5.24 8.51
C THR A 169 9.81 -5.94 7.28
N TRP A 170 9.46 -5.48 6.07
CA TRP A 170 10.00 -6.05 4.84
C TRP A 170 11.49 -5.75 4.64
N ALA A 171 11.92 -4.51 4.88
CA ALA A 171 13.33 -4.16 4.83
C ALA A 171 14.17 -5.01 5.80
N PHE A 172 13.65 -5.21 7.02
CA PHE A 172 14.30 -6.04 8.02
C PHE A 172 14.35 -7.51 7.61
N MET A 173 13.26 -8.05 7.04
CA MET A 173 13.22 -9.42 6.53
C MET A 173 14.27 -9.65 5.45
N MET A 174 14.38 -8.74 4.48
CA MET A 174 15.37 -8.88 3.40
C MET A 174 16.80 -8.92 3.94
N ARG A 175 17.12 -8.08 4.92
CA ARG A 175 18.42 -8.13 5.61
C ARG A 175 18.61 -9.44 6.37
N GLU A 176 17.60 -9.95 7.06
CA GLU A 176 17.67 -11.21 7.85
C GLU A 176 17.97 -12.41 6.96
N VAL A 177 17.50 -12.42 5.71
CA VAL A 177 17.72 -13.50 4.75
C VAL A 177 18.98 -13.31 3.89
N GLY A 178 19.79 -12.27 4.16
CA GLY A 178 21.11 -12.07 3.51
C GLY A 178 21.07 -11.19 2.27
N PHE A 179 19.97 -10.53 1.95
CA PHE A 179 19.93 -9.53 0.88
C PHE A 179 20.33 -8.13 1.38
N PRO A 180 20.73 -7.20 0.47
CA PRO A 180 21.02 -5.82 0.85
C PRO A 180 19.84 -5.18 1.59
N ALA A 181 20.13 -4.36 2.62
CA ALA A 181 19.10 -3.68 3.39
C ALA A 181 18.61 -2.41 2.63
N PRO A 182 17.37 -2.37 2.16
CA PRO A 182 16.82 -1.22 1.46
C PRO A 182 16.28 -0.19 2.46
N PRO A 183 16.02 1.06 2.02
CA PRO A 183 15.25 2.02 2.79
C PRO A 183 13.84 1.44 3.13
N PRO A 184 13.36 1.59 4.37
CA PRO A 184 12.05 1.06 4.79
C PRO A 184 10.91 2.04 4.46
N ILE A 185 10.75 2.40 3.20
CA ILE A 185 9.81 3.42 2.72
C ILE A 185 8.70 2.83 1.84
N PHE A 186 7.58 3.53 1.75
CA PHE A 186 6.62 3.33 0.67
C PHE A 186 7.18 3.89 -0.62
N GLU A 187 6.87 3.26 -1.75
CA GLU A 187 7.14 3.84 -3.06
C GLU A 187 5.92 3.68 -3.99
N LEU A 188 5.79 4.61 -4.93
CA LEU A 188 4.80 4.55 -6.01
C LEU A 188 5.37 5.29 -7.23
N PRO A 189 6.03 4.60 -8.16
CA PRO A 189 6.48 5.21 -9.41
C PRO A 189 5.30 5.75 -10.22
N LEU A 190 5.48 6.93 -10.80
CA LEU A 190 4.49 7.58 -11.67
C LEU A 190 5.05 7.73 -13.07
N SER A 191 4.23 7.46 -14.09
CA SER A 191 4.59 7.76 -15.45
C SER A 191 4.56 9.26 -15.72
N GLU A 192 5.48 9.76 -16.56
CA GLU A 192 5.50 11.16 -16.99
C GLU A 192 4.21 11.59 -17.72
N ILE A 193 3.51 10.65 -18.36
CA ILE A 193 2.24 10.90 -19.03
C ILE A 193 1.19 11.32 -17.99
N VAL A 194 1.00 10.55 -16.93
CA VAL A 194 0.02 10.85 -15.86
C VAL A 194 0.37 12.16 -15.16
N LEU A 195 1.65 12.39 -14.87
CA LEU A 195 2.11 13.63 -14.26
C LEU A 195 1.78 14.84 -15.14
N LYS A 196 2.05 14.74 -16.44
CA LYS A 196 1.76 15.82 -17.40
C LYS A 196 0.26 16.07 -17.50
N GLU A 197 -0.58 15.04 -17.59
CA GLU A 197 -2.04 15.18 -17.63
C GLU A 197 -2.56 15.97 -16.42
N VAL A 198 -2.18 15.56 -15.20
CA VAL A 198 -2.64 16.20 -13.97
C VAL A 198 -2.10 17.63 -13.85
N ARG A 199 -0.82 17.85 -14.13
CA ARG A 199 -0.21 19.18 -14.08
C ARG A 199 -0.80 20.15 -15.10
N CYS A 200 -1.16 19.69 -16.30
CA CYS A 200 -1.83 20.52 -17.30
C CYS A 200 -3.19 21.03 -16.79
N GLU A 201 -3.96 20.20 -16.10
CA GLU A 201 -5.25 20.61 -15.56
C GLU A 201 -5.11 21.53 -14.34
N MET A 202 -4.08 21.30 -13.53
CA MET A 202 -3.88 22.01 -12.27
C MET A 202 -2.88 23.19 -12.37
N HIS A 203 -2.36 23.49 -13.55
CA HIS A 203 -1.26 24.45 -13.74
C HIS A 203 -1.54 25.86 -13.17
N SER A 204 -2.81 26.28 -13.14
CA SER A 204 -3.22 27.59 -12.63
C SER A 204 -3.36 27.69 -11.13
N LEU A 205 -3.28 26.56 -10.40
CA LEU A 205 -3.55 26.54 -8.95
C LEU A 205 -2.33 26.94 -8.11
N GLY A 206 -1.12 26.76 -8.64
CA GLY A 206 0.10 26.92 -7.82
C GLY A 206 0.18 25.87 -6.70
N SER A 207 0.61 26.27 -5.50
CA SER A 207 0.62 25.41 -4.32
C SER A 207 -0.80 25.19 -3.80
N TYR A 208 -1.15 23.96 -3.43
CA TYR A 208 -2.49 23.59 -2.97
C TYR A 208 -2.47 22.57 -1.83
N ILE A 209 -3.56 22.50 -1.10
CA ILE A 209 -3.83 21.47 -0.09
C ILE A 209 -4.67 20.37 -0.72
N ALA A 210 -4.19 19.13 -0.69
CA ALA A 210 -4.95 17.97 -1.16
C ALA A 210 -5.79 17.39 -0.01
N LEU A 211 -7.10 17.31 -0.20
CA LEU A 211 -8.04 16.78 0.79
C LEU A 211 -8.68 15.50 0.26
N ASN A 212 -8.36 14.36 0.87
CA ASN A 212 -9.01 13.09 0.60
C ASN A 212 -10.14 12.84 1.60
N LEU A 213 -11.32 12.55 1.08
CA LEU A 213 -12.52 12.31 1.89
C LEU A 213 -12.81 10.85 2.13
N GLU A 214 -12.29 9.96 1.28
CA GLU A 214 -12.74 8.57 1.19
C GLU A 214 -11.73 7.59 1.76
N GLY A 215 -12.25 6.65 2.55
CA GLY A 215 -11.58 5.42 2.93
C GLY A 215 -12.22 4.17 2.30
N SER A 216 -11.63 3.02 2.56
CA SER A 216 -12.15 1.73 2.07
C SER A 216 -13.43 1.27 2.77
N VAL A 217 -13.74 1.86 3.93
CA VAL A 217 -14.90 1.56 4.77
C VAL A 217 -15.54 2.85 5.27
N HIS A 218 -16.82 2.76 5.64
CA HIS A 218 -17.61 3.93 6.07
C HIS A 218 -17.00 4.66 7.27
N GLU A 219 -16.45 3.94 8.23
CA GLU A 219 -15.81 4.50 9.43
C GLU A 219 -14.55 5.34 9.12
N ARG A 220 -14.01 5.21 7.90
CA ARG A 220 -12.86 5.97 7.39
C ARG A 220 -13.24 6.94 6.27
N THR A 221 -14.51 7.31 6.16
CA THR A 221 -14.99 8.24 5.14
C THR A 221 -15.65 9.43 5.83
N PHE A 222 -15.27 10.64 5.44
CA PHE A 222 -15.93 11.86 5.91
C PHE A 222 -17.28 12.04 5.23
N SER A 223 -18.31 12.40 5.99
CA SER A 223 -19.58 12.85 5.42
C SER A 223 -19.38 14.19 4.70
N LEU A 224 -20.32 14.52 3.82
CA LEU A 224 -20.37 15.84 3.17
C LEU A 224 -20.32 16.97 4.20
N THR A 225 -21.12 16.86 5.27
CA THR A 225 -21.16 17.87 6.34
C THR A 225 -19.82 18.03 7.05
N MET A 226 -19.12 16.91 7.32
CA MET A 226 -17.79 16.99 7.94
C MET A 226 -16.75 17.55 6.96
N ALA A 227 -16.81 17.16 5.68
CA ALA A 227 -15.95 17.71 4.64
C ALA A 227 -16.12 19.24 4.50
N GLN A 228 -17.34 19.74 4.53
CA GLN A 228 -17.62 21.18 4.51
C GLN A 228 -16.95 21.89 5.70
N LYS A 229 -17.12 21.38 6.91
CA LYS A 229 -16.47 21.95 8.11
C LYS A 229 -14.96 21.93 8.05
N ILE A 230 -14.38 20.85 7.53
CA ILE A 230 -12.90 20.75 7.32
C ILE A 230 -12.45 21.83 6.33
N ILE A 231 -13.15 22.01 5.21
CA ILE A 231 -12.85 23.05 4.21
C ILE A 231 -12.93 24.45 4.84
N GLU A 232 -13.99 24.75 5.60
CA GLU A 232 -14.14 26.00 6.32
C GLU A 232 -12.95 26.27 7.27
N MET A 233 -12.52 25.25 8.03
CA MET A 233 -11.36 25.37 8.93
C MET A 233 -10.05 25.59 8.16
N ILE A 234 -9.87 24.96 7.00
CA ILE A 234 -8.70 25.20 6.13
C ILE A 234 -8.72 26.65 5.62
N LYS A 235 -9.86 27.14 5.12
CA LYS A 235 -10.01 28.50 4.57
C LYS A 235 -9.81 29.61 5.62
N ILE A 236 -10.08 29.35 6.90
CA ILE A 236 -9.79 30.29 7.98
C ILE A 236 -8.27 30.46 8.19
N GLN A 237 -7.46 29.47 7.83
CA GLN A 237 -6.04 29.43 8.16
C GLN A 237 -5.12 29.54 6.94
N SER A 238 -5.66 29.37 5.73
CA SER A 238 -4.91 29.37 4.46
C SER A 238 -5.76 29.80 3.30
N ASP A 239 -5.22 30.67 2.46
CA ASP A 239 -5.81 31.07 1.17
C ASP A 239 -5.46 30.11 0.03
N MET A 240 -4.72 29.02 0.30
CA MET A 240 -4.34 28.05 -0.72
C MET A 240 -5.56 27.36 -1.32
N PRO A 241 -5.54 27.07 -2.63
CA PRO A 241 -6.52 26.21 -3.26
C PRO A 241 -6.61 24.86 -2.54
N ILE A 242 -7.82 24.30 -2.47
CA ILE A 242 -8.07 22.95 -1.95
C ILE A 242 -8.43 22.06 -3.12
N VAL A 243 -7.70 20.94 -3.27
CA VAL A 243 -7.99 19.93 -4.29
C VAL A 243 -8.56 18.70 -3.63
N ILE A 244 -9.80 18.38 -3.98
CA ILE A 244 -10.48 17.18 -3.48
C ILE A 244 -9.95 15.96 -4.23
N VAL A 245 -9.38 15.03 -3.49
CA VAL A 245 -8.97 13.71 -3.98
C VAL A 245 -10.08 12.73 -3.71
N HIS A 246 -10.56 12.07 -4.77
CA HIS A 246 -11.67 11.13 -4.65
C HIS A 246 -11.52 9.96 -5.62
N GLY A 247 -12.15 8.84 -5.27
CA GLY A 247 -12.37 7.70 -6.17
C GLY A 247 -13.69 7.86 -6.96
N PRO A 248 -14.06 6.84 -7.76
CA PRO A 248 -15.29 6.90 -8.56
C PRO A 248 -16.57 7.14 -7.75
N LYS A 249 -16.60 6.68 -6.51
CA LYS A 249 -17.79 6.84 -5.63
C LYS A 249 -17.94 8.25 -5.05
N GLY A 250 -16.84 8.98 -4.88
CA GLY A 250 -16.82 10.32 -4.32
C GLY A 250 -17.03 11.45 -5.31
N SER A 251 -17.24 11.14 -6.59
CA SER A 251 -17.36 12.16 -7.64
C SER A 251 -18.50 13.14 -7.40
N GLU A 252 -19.66 12.67 -6.93
CA GLU A 252 -20.80 13.56 -6.60
C GLU A 252 -20.46 14.50 -5.43
N THR A 253 -19.90 13.95 -4.36
CA THR A 253 -19.48 14.75 -3.20
C THR A 253 -18.43 15.79 -3.57
N ALA A 254 -17.42 15.41 -4.39
CA ALA A 254 -16.41 16.34 -4.87
C ALA A 254 -17.04 17.49 -5.71
N LEU A 255 -17.95 17.16 -6.61
CA LEU A 255 -18.66 18.14 -7.43
C LEU A 255 -19.52 19.08 -6.58
N GLU A 256 -20.21 18.58 -5.56
CA GLU A 256 -20.99 19.39 -4.65
C GLU A 256 -20.12 20.37 -3.85
N LEU A 257 -18.99 19.91 -3.32
CA LEU A 257 -18.05 20.76 -2.60
C LEU A 257 -17.47 21.86 -3.48
N THR A 258 -17.10 21.57 -4.71
CA THR A 258 -16.57 22.57 -5.66
C THR A 258 -17.60 23.59 -6.14
N ARG A 259 -18.88 23.26 -6.09
CA ARG A 259 -19.99 24.21 -6.34
C ARG A 259 -20.30 25.09 -5.14
N HIS A 260 -20.08 24.57 -3.94
CA HIS A 260 -20.42 25.25 -2.70
C HIS A 260 -19.34 26.22 -2.23
N PHE A 261 -18.06 25.93 -2.51
CA PHE A 261 -16.91 26.71 -2.04
C PHE A 261 -16.09 27.27 -3.20
N ASP A 262 -15.79 28.56 -3.14
CA ASP A 262 -14.76 29.15 -3.99
C ASP A 262 -13.40 28.62 -3.61
N ASN A 263 -12.48 28.52 -4.60
CA ASN A 263 -11.10 28.05 -4.42
C ASN A 263 -11.00 26.57 -3.96
N VAL A 264 -12.03 25.77 -4.28
CA VAL A 264 -12.06 24.32 -4.10
C VAL A 264 -12.22 23.66 -5.46
N TYR A 265 -11.38 22.69 -5.75
CA TYR A 265 -11.27 22.06 -7.08
C TYR A 265 -11.28 20.54 -6.96
N HIS A 266 -11.60 19.87 -8.03
CA HIS A 266 -11.32 18.45 -8.26
C HIS A 266 -10.88 18.26 -9.70
N LEU A 267 -10.20 17.14 -10.01
CA LEU A 267 -9.87 16.82 -11.41
C LEU A 267 -11.14 16.53 -12.21
N SER A 268 -11.24 17.09 -13.42
CA SER A 268 -12.28 16.76 -14.39
C SER A 268 -12.05 15.40 -15.06
N LEU A 269 -10.79 14.95 -15.09
CA LEU A 269 -10.41 13.63 -15.60
C LEU A 269 -10.99 12.50 -14.74
N SER A 270 -11.29 11.36 -15.37
CA SER A 270 -11.80 10.18 -14.67
C SER A 270 -10.89 9.81 -13.50
N PRO A 271 -11.44 9.57 -12.29
CA PRO A 271 -10.63 9.22 -11.13
C PRO A 271 -9.83 7.94 -11.36
N SER A 272 -8.55 7.98 -11.01
CA SER A 272 -7.69 6.80 -10.98
C SER A 272 -6.66 6.93 -9.86
N ILE A 273 -6.15 5.79 -9.42
CA ILE A 273 -5.15 5.75 -8.35
C ILE A 273 -3.88 6.51 -8.73
N MET A 274 -3.46 6.45 -9.99
CA MET A 274 -2.26 7.12 -10.46
C MET A 274 -2.45 8.63 -10.59
N ARG A 275 -3.66 9.10 -10.95
CA ARG A 275 -3.99 10.53 -10.94
C ARG A 275 -4.10 11.08 -9.51
N SER A 276 -4.70 10.32 -8.59
CA SER A 276 -4.68 10.68 -7.16
C SER A 276 -3.24 10.79 -6.64
N ALA A 277 -2.37 9.86 -7.03
CA ALA A 277 -0.96 9.89 -6.65
C ALA A 277 -0.23 11.12 -7.22
N ALA A 278 -0.52 11.52 -8.46
CA ALA A 278 0.05 12.74 -9.06
C ALA A 278 -0.42 14.02 -8.34
N ILE A 279 -1.70 14.08 -7.94
CA ILE A 279 -2.21 15.19 -7.11
C ILE A 279 -1.46 15.23 -5.78
N ILE A 280 -1.34 14.11 -5.08
CA ILE A 280 -0.67 14.05 -3.79
C ILE A 280 0.81 14.43 -3.91
N ARG A 281 1.51 13.94 -4.93
CA ARG A 281 2.94 14.22 -5.13
C ARG A 281 3.28 15.71 -5.20
N ASP A 282 2.43 16.50 -5.85
CA ASP A 282 2.67 17.91 -6.07
C ASP A 282 1.92 18.81 -5.04
N ALA A 283 1.27 18.21 -4.02
CA ALA A 283 0.57 18.95 -2.98
C ALA A 283 1.53 19.58 -1.96
N PHE A 284 1.19 20.76 -1.47
CA PHE A 284 1.86 21.40 -0.32
C PHE A 284 1.62 20.65 1.00
N LEU A 285 0.40 20.14 1.17
CA LEU A 285 -0.06 19.40 2.34
C LEU A 285 -1.15 18.41 1.91
N ALA A 286 -1.08 17.19 2.37
CA ALA A 286 -2.16 16.21 2.24
C ALA A 286 -2.93 16.06 3.56
N ILE A 287 -4.26 16.02 3.48
CA ILE A 287 -5.15 15.72 4.61
C ILE A 287 -5.96 14.49 4.22
N THR A 288 -5.84 13.41 4.99
CA THR A 288 -6.41 12.13 4.57
C THR A 288 -6.75 11.23 5.74
N PRO A 289 -7.83 10.43 5.65
CA PRO A 289 -7.99 9.25 6.50
C PRO A 289 -6.88 8.21 6.29
N ASP A 290 -6.85 7.18 7.15
CA ASP A 290 -6.00 5.99 7.01
C ASP A 290 -6.38 5.17 5.76
N THR A 291 -5.76 5.50 4.63
CA THR A 291 -6.02 4.95 3.28
C THR A 291 -4.75 4.87 2.44
N SER A 292 -4.85 4.37 1.19
CA SER A 292 -3.73 4.39 0.24
C SER A 292 -3.18 5.78 -0.03
N ILE A 293 -3.99 6.84 0.09
CA ILE A 293 -3.57 8.24 -0.08
C ILE A 293 -2.53 8.65 0.98
N LEU A 294 -2.68 8.17 2.22
CA LEU A 294 -1.68 8.37 3.27
C LEU A 294 -0.32 7.75 2.89
N HIS A 295 -0.35 6.58 2.26
CA HIS A 295 0.88 5.91 1.82
C HIS A 295 1.49 6.59 0.60
N MET A 296 0.68 7.21 -0.26
CA MET A 296 1.16 8.07 -1.35
C MET A 296 1.88 9.31 -0.79
N ALA A 297 1.27 10.00 0.19
CA ALA A 297 1.93 11.13 0.86
C ALA A 297 3.27 10.71 1.48
N SER A 298 3.31 9.54 2.12
CA SER A 298 4.54 8.97 2.66
C SER A 298 5.57 8.62 1.57
N ALA A 299 5.12 8.06 0.43
CA ALA A 299 5.99 7.67 -0.67
C ALA A 299 6.68 8.87 -1.35
N TYR A 300 6.01 10.02 -1.39
CA TYR A 300 6.53 11.25 -1.98
C TYR A 300 7.09 12.23 -0.95
N ASN A 301 7.12 11.83 0.32
CA ASN A 301 7.52 12.69 1.44
C ASN A 301 6.74 14.00 1.51
N VAL A 302 5.45 13.96 1.17
CA VAL A 302 4.55 15.13 1.25
C VAL A 302 4.07 15.30 2.69
N PRO A 303 4.14 16.51 3.26
CA PRO A 303 3.58 16.81 4.57
C PRO A 303 2.13 16.30 4.69
N VAL A 304 1.77 15.67 5.82
CA VAL A 304 0.46 15.01 5.92
C VAL A 304 -0.18 15.13 7.29
N ILE A 305 -1.48 15.43 7.32
CA ILE A 305 -2.36 15.19 8.47
C ILE A 305 -3.12 13.89 8.23
N ALA A 306 -2.83 12.89 9.05
CA ALA A 306 -3.48 11.58 8.98
C ALA A 306 -4.58 11.48 10.06
N VAL A 307 -5.81 11.16 9.65
CA VAL A 307 -6.95 10.99 10.55
C VAL A 307 -7.29 9.52 10.68
N TYR A 308 -7.17 8.98 11.88
CA TYR A 308 -7.41 7.57 12.18
C TYR A 308 -8.69 7.39 13.01
N ALA A 309 -9.50 6.42 12.62
CA ALA A 309 -10.60 5.96 13.46
C ALA A 309 -10.07 5.21 14.71
N ASP A 310 -9.03 4.38 14.56
CA ASP A 310 -8.32 3.68 15.65
C ASP A 310 -6.82 3.63 15.31
N TYR A 311 -5.96 3.99 16.26
CA TYR A 311 -4.50 4.06 16.06
C TYR A 311 -3.76 2.73 16.22
N LYS A 312 -4.44 1.63 16.39
CA LYS A 312 -3.79 0.31 16.41
C LYS A 312 -3.30 -0.13 15.03
N THR A 313 -2.64 0.79 14.33
CA THR A 313 -2.23 0.59 12.94
C THR A 313 -0.77 0.14 12.82
N ARG A 314 -0.47 -0.60 11.74
CA ARG A 314 0.88 -0.86 11.21
C ARG A 314 1.17 0.02 9.98
N TRP A 315 0.31 0.98 9.77
CA TRP A 315 0.25 1.85 8.61
C TRP A 315 0.35 3.32 9.03
N PRO A 316 1.40 3.71 9.79
CA PRO A 316 1.58 5.11 10.18
C PRO A 316 1.90 5.97 8.96
N ALA A 317 1.70 7.28 9.10
CA ALA A 317 2.34 8.25 8.23
C ALA A 317 3.86 8.11 8.35
N MET A 318 4.57 8.07 7.21
CA MET A 318 6.02 7.93 7.16
C MET A 318 6.69 9.10 6.42
N ALA A 319 5.96 10.20 6.17
CA ALA A 319 6.53 11.45 5.72
C ALA A 319 7.27 12.16 6.88
N ASP A 320 8.36 12.87 6.59
CA ASP A 320 9.18 13.59 7.58
C ASP A 320 8.36 14.59 8.39
N ILE A 321 7.43 15.28 7.72
CA ILE A 321 6.48 16.19 8.37
C ILE A 321 5.11 15.52 8.38
N SER A 322 4.69 15.03 9.53
CA SER A 322 3.38 14.40 9.70
C SER A 322 2.76 14.73 11.05
N GLU A 323 1.44 14.85 11.05
CA GLU A 323 0.62 14.97 12.24
C GLU A 323 -0.48 13.90 12.22
N THR A 324 -0.82 13.39 13.38
CA THR A 324 -1.82 12.33 13.52
C THR A 324 -2.95 12.78 14.44
N ILE A 325 -4.18 12.59 14.00
CA ILE A 325 -5.39 12.77 14.81
C ILE A 325 -6.07 11.41 14.96
N VAL A 326 -6.38 11.01 16.19
CA VAL A 326 -7.06 9.75 16.50
C VAL A 326 -8.43 10.03 17.06
N VAL A 327 -9.46 9.67 16.30
CA VAL A 327 -10.86 10.00 16.65
C VAL A 327 -11.46 9.00 17.64
N GLY A 328 -10.98 7.74 17.64
CA GLY A 328 -11.44 6.67 18.53
C GLY A 328 -12.71 5.96 18.08
N LYS A 329 -13.36 6.42 17.00
CA LYS A 329 -14.57 5.89 16.36
C LYS A 329 -14.52 6.17 14.86
N ALA A 330 -15.67 6.30 14.20
CA ALA A 330 -15.72 6.79 12.83
C ALA A 330 -15.10 8.21 12.74
N ILE A 331 -14.34 8.47 11.69
CA ILE A 331 -13.61 9.74 11.52
C ILE A 331 -14.56 10.95 11.40
N ASP A 332 -15.80 10.72 11.12
CA ASP A 332 -16.86 11.74 11.07
C ASP A 332 -17.17 12.38 12.44
N HIS A 333 -16.59 11.85 13.51
CA HIS A 333 -16.60 12.45 14.84
C HIS A 333 -15.33 13.28 15.13
N LEU A 334 -14.60 13.70 14.09
CA LEU A 334 -13.41 14.53 14.21
C LEU A 334 -13.69 15.81 15.04
N ASN A 335 -12.85 16.04 16.04
CA ASN A 335 -12.88 17.28 16.80
C ASN A 335 -12.26 18.42 15.97
N LEU A 336 -13.05 19.42 15.62
CA LEU A 336 -12.64 20.51 14.75
C LEU A 336 -11.62 21.47 15.42
N ASP A 337 -11.64 21.63 16.73
CA ASP A 337 -10.66 22.45 17.46
C ASP A 337 -9.30 21.74 17.44
N GLU A 338 -9.27 20.43 17.66
CA GLU A 338 -8.05 19.62 17.54
C GLU A 338 -7.50 19.66 16.10
N PHE A 339 -8.38 19.52 15.11
CA PHE A 339 -8.01 19.62 13.70
C PHE A 339 -7.43 21.00 13.36
N SER A 340 -8.08 22.09 13.79
CA SER A 340 -7.65 23.46 13.59
C SER A 340 -6.26 23.71 14.20
N ASN A 341 -6.04 23.25 15.42
CA ASN A 341 -4.74 23.38 16.10
C ASN A 341 -3.64 22.54 15.40
N THR A 342 -4.00 21.36 14.93
CA THR A 342 -3.08 20.47 14.19
C THR A 342 -2.69 21.09 12.85
N LEU A 343 -3.66 21.67 12.13
CA LEU A 343 -3.42 22.35 10.86
C LEU A 343 -2.46 23.55 11.04
N LYS A 344 -2.65 24.36 12.08
CA LYS A 344 -1.73 25.46 12.41
C LYS A 344 -0.31 24.96 12.67
N ARG A 345 -0.16 23.90 13.46
CA ARG A 345 1.15 23.32 13.78
C ARG A 345 1.89 22.82 12.55
N ILE A 346 1.19 22.09 11.67
CA ILE A 346 1.84 21.48 10.50
C ILE A 346 2.22 22.55 9.46
N ILE A 347 1.36 23.56 9.22
CA ILE A 347 1.69 24.69 8.32
C ILE A 347 2.93 25.44 8.84
N ALA A 348 3.00 25.69 10.13
CA ALA A 348 4.17 26.35 10.73
C ALA A 348 5.45 25.50 10.57
N LYS A 349 5.37 24.16 10.74
CA LYS A 349 6.50 23.25 10.52
C LYS A 349 6.99 23.28 9.06
N ILE A 350 6.07 23.24 8.10
CA ILE A 350 6.41 23.28 6.67
C ILE A 350 7.12 24.61 6.35
N SER A 351 6.61 25.74 6.84
CA SER A 351 7.18 27.08 6.58
C SER A 351 8.58 27.28 7.16
N VAL A 352 8.98 26.51 8.16
CA VAL A 352 10.34 26.57 8.75
C VAL A 352 11.33 25.70 7.95
N THR A 353 10.83 24.69 7.23
CA THR A 353 11.65 23.70 6.54
C THR A 353 11.83 24.01 5.04
N ALA A 354 10.96 24.86 4.47
CA ALA A 354 11.00 25.37 3.09
C ALA A 354 11.93 26.58 2.97
#